data_c7f62306a91f29a353091c7c7b825a4d
#
_entry.id   c7f62306a91f29a353091c7c7b825a4d
#
_cell.length_a   1.000
_cell.length_b   1.000
_cell.length_c   1.000
_cell.angle_alpha   90.00
_cell.angle_beta   90.00
_cell.angle_gamma   90.00
#
_symmetry.space_group_name_H-M   'P 1'
#
loop_
_entity.id
_entity.type
_entity.pdbx_description
1 polymer ?
#
loop_
_entity_poly.entity_id
_entity_poly.type
_entity_poly.pdbx_seq_one_letter_code
_entity_poly.pdbx_strand_id
1 'polypeptide(L)'
;MDIDLPILQTTDNYFYLYHDLDRADDKRGMPFADFECDMKNGRHLIIYGHNMGVNNTDRFSNLQKYREADYYTAHPYLQLDTLYKSEIYKIVAVYAVTSRESDGDVFYFNQYTNLDDATEQTFLDEVAKRAFYTTGDYAYPTERLLTLSTCTYQMDDARMVILARPLRDGETTAADEVHINSDPLLPARCLPANKVKNLAKSPRLYFLFQRK
;
A
#
# COMPACT_ATOMS: atom_id res chain seq x y z
N MET A 1 -12.00 7.03 -2.50
CA MET A 1 -11.59 5.79 -3.20
C MET A 1 -12.78 4.85 -3.18
N ASP A 2 -13.27 4.43 -4.34
CA ASP A 2 -14.47 3.59 -4.42
C ASP A 2 -14.10 2.10 -4.21
N ILE A 3 -13.65 1.77 -3.02
CA ILE A 3 -13.47 0.38 -2.59
C ILE A 3 -14.43 0.16 -1.43
N ASP A 4 -15.50 -0.56 -1.69
CA ASP A 4 -16.45 -1.05 -0.71
C ASP A 4 -16.55 -2.56 -0.89
N LEU A 5 -15.62 -3.27 -0.27
CA LEU A 5 -15.41 -4.70 -0.45
C LEU A 5 -15.22 -5.40 0.90
N PRO A 6 -15.80 -6.58 1.08
CA PRO A 6 -15.51 -7.39 2.25
C PRO A 6 -14.03 -7.82 2.26
N ILE A 7 -13.42 -7.73 3.45
CA ILE A 7 -12.06 -8.20 3.70
C ILE A 7 -12.17 -9.55 4.40
N LEU A 8 -11.55 -10.56 3.81
CA LEU A 8 -11.62 -11.93 4.29
C LEU A 8 -10.30 -12.32 4.97
N GLN A 9 -10.29 -13.40 5.73
CA GLN A 9 -9.08 -13.96 6.32
C GLN A 9 -9.18 -15.47 6.37
N THR A 10 -8.07 -16.17 6.09
CA THR A 10 -7.95 -17.63 6.26
C THR A 10 -6.69 -17.94 7.05
N THR A 11 -6.26 -19.20 6.98
CA THR A 11 -5.03 -19.69 7.61
C THR A 11 -3.79 -19.53 6.72
N ASP A 12 -3.90 -18.85 5.59
CA ASP A 12 -2.83 -18.60 4.63
C ASP A 12 -3.08 -17.32 3.82
N ASN A 13 -2.07 -16.87 3.08
CA ASN A 13 -2.13 -15.70 2.20
C ASN A 13 -2.33 -16.06 0.70
N TYR A 14 -2.82 -17.26 0.38
CA TYR A 14 -2.96 -17.75 -0.99
C TYR A 14 -4.41 -17.97 -1.40
N PHE A 15 -5.25 -18.47 -0.50
CA PHE A 15 -6.61 -18.90 -0.83
C PHE A 15 -7.40 -17.81 -1.54
N TYR A 16 -7.55 -16.64 -0.93
CA TYR A 16 -8.32 -15.53 -1.50
C TYR A 16 -7.61 -14.74 -2.63
N LEU A 17 -6.41 -15.12 -3.00
CA LEU A 17 -5.84 -14.66 -4.28
C LEU A 17 -6.62 -15.21 -5.49
N TYR A 18 -7.28 -16.37 -5.34
CA TYR A 18 -7.90 -17.08 -6.47
C TYR A 18 -9.32 -17.56 -6.18
N HIS A 19 -9.94 -17.09 -5.10
CA HIS A 19 -11.31 -17.49 -4.72
C HIS A 19 -12.12 -16.24 -4.38
N ASP A 20 -13.43 -16.33 -4.69
CA ASP A 20 -14.42 -15.32 -4.35
C ASP A 20 -14.96 -15.49 -2.90
N LEU A 21 -16.00 -14.71 -2.58
CA LEU A 21 -16.69 -14.74 -1.28
C LEU A 21 -17.34 -16.10 -0.98
N ASP A 22 -17.82 -16.79 -2.02
CA ASP A 22 -18.46 -18.11 -1.93
C ASP A 22 -17.46 -19.27 -1.99
N ARG A 23 -16.16 -18.95 -1.97
CA ARG A 23 -15.03 -19.88 -2.08
C ARG A 23 -14.95 -20.61 -3.43
N ALA A 24 -15.58 -20.06 -4.46
CA ALA A 24 -15.44 -20.54 -5.83
C ALA A 24 -14.19 -19.94 -6.48
N ASP A 25 -13.63 -20.65 -7.48
CA ASP A 25 -12.48 -20.17 -8.24
C ASP A 25 -12.79 -18.84 -8.93
N ASP A 26 -12.05 -17.80 -8.59
CA ASP A 26 -12.10 -16.48 -9.24
C ASP A 26 -10.69 -15.91 -9.33
N LYS A 27 -10.20 -15.71 -10.56
CA LYS A 27 -8.86 -15.11 -10.81
C LYS A 27 -8.71 -13.68 -10.28
N ARG A 28 -9.83 -13.00 -10.01
CA ARG A 28 -9.81 -11.66 -9.39
C ARG A 28 -9.59 -11.73 -7.88
N GLY A 29 -9.86 -12.90 -7.29
CA GLY A 29 -9.80 -13.11 -5.86
C GLY A 29 -10.65 -12.13 -5.06
N MET A 30 -10.39 -12.05 -3.76
CA MET A 30 -10.97 -11.09 -2.85
C MET A 30 -9.86 -10.33 -2.10
N PRO A 31 -10.08 -9.11 -1.65
CA PRO A 31 -9.20 -8.50 -0.65
C PRO A 31 -9.19 -9.35 0.63
N PHE A 32 -8.01 -9.55 1.20
CA PHE A 32 -7.86 -10.37 2.39
C PHE A 32 -6.81 -9.82 3.34
N ALA A 33 -7.03 -10.03 4.64
CA ALA A 33 -6.06 -9.71 5.67
C ALA A 33 -4.99 -10.81 5.76
N ASP A 34 -3.77 -10.41 6.06
CA ASP A 34 -2.69 -11.34 6.33
C ASP A 34 -3.10 -12.33 7.44
N PHE A 35 -2.78 -13.62 7.23
CA PHE A 35 -3.24 -14.67 8.14
C PHE A 35 -2.65 -14.55 9.54
N GLU A 36 -1.51 -13.89 9.71
CA GLU A 36 -0.88 -13.63 10.99
C GLU A 36 -1.44 -12.40 11.71
N CYS A 37 -2.25 -11.57 11.04
CA CYS A 37 -2.83 -10.38 11.66
C CYS A 37 -3.93 -10.74 12.67
N ASP A 38 -3.82 -10.25 13.90
CA ASP A 38 -4.95 -10.23 14.83
C ASP A 38 -5.86 -9.05 14.49
N MET A 39 -6.98 -9.33 13.80
CA MET A 39 -7.94 -8.31 13.35
C MET A 39 -8.59 -7.56 14.52
N LYS A 40 -8.59 -8.11 15.72
CA LYS A 40 -9.18 -7.48 16.90
C LYS A 40 -8.20 -6.59 17.67
N ASN A 41 -7.02 -7.15 18.00
CA ASN A 41 -6.07 -6.54 18.93
C ASN A 41 -4.72 -6.21 18.29
N GLY A 42 -4.47 -6.68 17.06
CA GLY A 42 -3.19 -6.49 16.37
C GLY A 42 -2.84 -5.00 16.20
N ARG A 43 -1.58 -4.69 16.39
CA ARG A 43 -1.06 -3.32 16.20
C ARG A 43 -0.87 -2.98 14.72
N HIS A 44 -0.68 -3.98 13.86
CA HIS A 44 -0.52 -3.78 12.43
C HIS A 44 -1.43 -4.72 11.66
N LEU A 45 -2.32 -4.16 10.88
CA LEU A 45 -3.18 -4.88 9.95
C LEU A 45 -2.64 -4.73 8.55
N ILE A 46 -2.43 -5.85 7.86
CA ILE A 46 -1.98 -5.86 6.47
C ILE A 46 -3.08 -6.49 5.62
N ILE A 47 -3.53 -5.75 4.62
CA ILE A 47 -4.59 -6.18 3.71
C ILE A 47 -4.05 -6.21 2.28
N TYR A 48 -4.23 -7.33 1.62
CA TYR A 48 -3.84 -7.56 0.24
C TYR A 48 -5.04 -7.50 -0.70
N GLY A 49 -4.80 -7.10 -1.93
CA GLY A 49 -5.80 -7.16 -2.98
C GLY A 49 -5.16 -7.06 -4.36
N HIS A 50 -5.77 -7.70 -5.34
CA HIS A 50 -5.27 -7.66 -6.70
C HIS A 50 -5.34 -6.28 -7.33
N ASN A 51 -4.37 -6.00 -8.19
CA ASN A 51 -4.45 -4.94 -9.17
C ASN A 51 -4.91 -5.56 -10.49
N MET A 52 -6.10 -5.20 -10.94
CA MET A 52 -6.74 -5.77 -12.13
C MET A 52 -6.38 -5.04 -13.43
N GLY A 53 -5.45 -4.09 -13.38
CA GLY A 53 -4.96 -3.43 -14.58
C GLY A 53 -5.03 -1.92 -14.55
N VAL A 54 -4.29 -1.32 -15.47
CA VAL A 54 -4.34 0.12 -15.74
C VAL A 54 -5.75 0.47 -16.23
N ASN A 55 -6.36 1.51 -15.69
CA ASN A 55 -7.75 1.93 -15.97
C ASN A 55 -8.83 0.98 -15.42
N ASN A 56 -8.49 -0.01 -14.62
CA ASN A 56 -9.43 -0.81 -13.87
C ASN A 56 -9.66 -0.18 -12.47
N THR A 57 -10.85 -0.35 -11.93
CA THR A 57 -11.21 0.13 -10.58
C THR A 57 -11.56 -1.02 -9.63
N ASP A 58 -11.58 -2.25 -10.13
CA ASP A 58 -11.91 -3.43 -9.35
C ASP A 58 -10.76 -3.79 -8.38
N ARG A 59 -11.11 -4.39 -7.27
CA ARG A 59 -10.19 -4.77 -6.18
C ARG A 59 -9.36 -3.56 -5.71
N PHE A 60 -8.03 -3.71 -5.66
CA PHE A 60 -7.08 -2.68 -5.24
C PHE A 60 -6.40 -1.93 -6.40
N SER A 61 -6.98 -1.98 -7.61
CA SER A 61 -6.41 -1.32 -8.79
C SER A 61 -6.25 0.19 -8.59
N ASN A 62 -7.19 0.83 -7.88
CA ASN A 62 -7.16 2.27 -7.60
C ASN A 62 -6.00 2.69 -6.68
N LEU A 63 -5.38 1.77 -5.93
CA LEU A 63 -4.24 2.10 -5.08
C LEU A 63 -3.05 2.67 -5.87
N GLN A 64 -2.92 2.30 -7.15
CA GLN A 64 -1.87 2.84 -8.02
C GLN A 64 -1.97 4.37 -8.21
N LYS A 65 -3.14 4.94 -8.08
CA LYS A 65 -3.37 6.38 -8.22
C LYS A 65 -2.75 7.19 -7.09
N TYR A 66 -2.54 6.59 -5.93
CA TYR A 66 -1.88 7.24 -4.79
C TYR A 66 -0.39 7.55 -5.02
N ARG A 67 0.21 7.10 -6.12
CA ARG A 67 1.53 7.61 -6.53
C ARG A 67 1.52 9.11 -6.77
N GLU A 68 0.39 9.66 -7.19
CA GLU A 68 0.19 11.09 -7.39
C GLU A 68 -0.38 11.70 -6.10
N ALA A 69 0.33 12.66 -5.54
CA ALA A 69 -0.10 13.33 -4.31
C ALA A 69 -1.46 14.03 -4.44
N ASP A 70 -1.81 14.48 -5.66
CA ASP A 70 -3.12 15.06 -5.95
C ASP A 70 -4.26 14.06 -5.71
N TYR A 71 -4.02 12.76 -5.96
CA TYR A 71 -5.02 11.73 -5.67
C TYR A 71 -5.20 11.54 -4.17
N TYR A 72 -4.11 11.58 -3.38
CA TYR A 72 -4.20 11.59 -1.93
C TYR A 72 -5.00 12.79 -1.43
N THR A 73 -4.75 13.99 -1.95
CA THR A 73 -5.47 15.20 -1.53
C THR A 73 -6.98 15.07 -1.71
N ALA A 74 -7.42 14.36 -2.75
CA ALA A 74 -8.84 14.08 -2.98
C ALA A 74 -9.38 12.87 -2.16
N HIS A 75 -8.51 11.99 -1.65
CA HIS A 75 -8.88 10.75 -0.96
C HIS A 75 -7.94 10.49 0.23
N PRO A 76 -7.94 11.37 1.26
CA PRO A 76 -6.88 11.38 2.29
C PRO A 76 -7.06 10.32 3.39
N TYR A 77 -8.18 9.61 3.43
CA TYR A 77 -8.47 8.65 4.48
C TYR A 77 -9.08 7.36 3.93
N LEU A 78 -9.04 6.35 4.78
CA LEU A 78 -9.68 5.05 4.60
C LEU A 78 -10.65 4.82 5.75
N GLN A 79 -11.73 4.09 5.52
CA GLN A 79 -12.57 3.54 6.57
C GLN A 79 -12.41 2.03 6.57
N LEU A 80 -12.19 1.46 7.75
CA LEU A 80 -12.13 0.03 7.98
C LEU A 80 -13.17 -0.35 9.04
N ASP A 81 -14.17 -1.08 8.61
CA ASP A 81 -15.19 -1.66 9.49
C ASP A 81 -14.83 -3.13 9.77
N THR A 82 -14.75 -3.47 11.03
CA THR A 82 -14.52 -4.84 11.48
C THR A 82 -15.72 -5.31 12.30
N LEU A 83 -15.78 -6.58 12.66
CA LEU A 83 -16.78 -7.09 13.60
C LEU A 83 -16.68 -6.47 15.00
N TYR A 84 -15.60 -5.75 15.30
CA TYR A 84 -15.31 -5.23 16.63
C TYR A 84 -15.45 -3.71 16.71
N LYS A 85 -15.13 -2.99 15.64
CA LYS A 85 -15.11 -1.54 15.60
C LYS A 85 -15.13 -1.00 14.17
N SER A 86 -15.59 0.25 14.03
CA SER A 86 -15.46 1.06 12.83
C SER A 86 -14.43 2.15 13.09
N GLU A 87 -13.42 2.25 12.25
CA GLU A 87 -12.31 3.18 12.41
C GLU A 87 -12.00 3.92 11.10
N ILE A 88 -11.68 5.20 11.26
CA ILE A 88 -11.13 6.01 10.16
C ILE A 88 -9.61 6.03 10.30
N TYR A 89 -8.92 5.80 9.19
CA TYR A 89 -7.46 5.81 9.09
C TYR A 89 -7.02 6.91 8.15
N LYS A 90 -6.11 7.76 8.60
CA LYS A 90 -5.42 8.74 7.74
C LYS A 90 -4.25 8.07 7.04
N ILE A 91 -4.13 8.29 5.74
CA ILE A 91 -2.98 7.82 4.96
C ILE A 91 -1.78 8.67 5.35
N VAL A 92 -0.67 8.02 5.73
CA VAL A 92 0.55 8.70 6.22
C VAL A 92 1.77 8.47 5.33
N ALA A 93 1.78 7.40 4.52
CA ALA A 93 2.83 7.17 3.54
C ALA A 93 2.34 6.33 2.36
N VAL A 94 2.93 6.58 1.20
CA VAL A 94 2.75 5.77 0.00
C VAL A 94 4.12 5.42 -0.55
N TYR A 95 4.38 4.13 -0.73
CA TYR A 95 5.69 3.63 -1.13
C TYR A 95 5.60 2.43 -2.07
N ALA A 96 6.73 2.06 -2.67
CA ALA A 96 6.85 0.84 -3.46
C ALA A 96 8.00 -0.01 -2.95
N VAL A 97 7.82 -1.33 -3.00
CA VAL A 97 8.81 -2.33 -2.62
C VAL A 97 8.90 -3.44 -3.64
N THR A 98 10.01 -4.19 -3.63
CA THR A 98 10.17 -5.44 -4.37
C THR A 98 10.47 -6.58 -3.42
N SER A 99 10.14 -7.81 -3.82
CA SER A 99 10.56 -9.05 -3.15
C SER A 99 11.79 -9.68 -3.82
N ARG A 100 12.36 -9.04 -4.87
CA ARG A 100 13.52 -9.56 -5.61
C ARG A 100 14.77 -8.76 -5.30
N GLU A 101 15.79 -9.41 -4.77
CA GLU A 101 17.11 -8.80 -4.53
C GLU A 101 17.78 -8.25 -5.79
N SER A 102 17.53 -8.86 -6.95
CA SER A 102 18.02 -8.36 -8.23
C SER A 102 17.49 -6.99 -8.64
N ASP A 103 16.39 -6.57 -8.02
CA ASP A 103 15.71 -5.33 -8.32
C ASP A 103 16.03 -4.20 -7.33
N GLY A 104 16.94 -4.46 -6.40
CA GLY A 104 17.45 -3.48 -5.45
C GLY A 104 17.22 -3.88 -3.99
N ASP A 105 17.07 -2.88 -3.15
CA ASP A 105 16.84 -3.09 -1.71
C ASP A 105 15.47 -3.71 -1.44
N VAL A 106 15.47 -4.86 -0.78
CA VAL A 106 14.26 -5.62 -0.44
C VAL A 106 13.78 -5.21 0.94
N PHE A 107 12.50 -4.94 1.06
CA PHE A 107 11.84 -4.69 2.31
C PHE A 107 10.59 -5.55 2.46
N TYR A 108 10.69 -6.56 3.31
CA TYR A 108 9.58 -7.48 3.60
C TYR A 108 8.64 -6.87 4.65
N PHE A 109 7.86 -5.86 4.28
CA PHE A 109 6.91 -5.19 5.17
C PHE A 109 5.92 -6.15 5.83
N ASN A 110 5.62 -7.26 5.18
CA ASN A 110 4.70 -8.30 5.67
C ASN A 110 5.26 -9.16 6.80
N GLN A 111 6.53 -9.02 7.16
CA GLN A 111 7.10 -9.66 8.36
C GLN A 111 6.82 -8.86 9.64
N TYR A 112 6.19 -7.70 9.51
CA TYR A 112 5.89 -6.78 10.61
C TYR A 112 4.44 -6.88 11.10
N THR A 113 3.82 -8.06 11.08
CA THR A 113 2.44 -8.30 11.55
C THR A 113 2.30 -8.16 13.07
N ASN A 114 3.35 -8.51 13.82
CA ASN A 114 3.40 -8.46 15.29
C ASN A 114 4.43 -7.42 15.75
N LEU A 115 4.02 -6.15 15.81
CA LEU A 115 4.89 -5.06 16.19
C LEU A 115 4.97 -4.89 17.72
N ASP A 116 6.19 -4.69 18.22
CA ASP A 116 6.48 -4.03 19.49
C ASP A 116 7.05 -2.62 19.22
N ASP A 117 7.30 -1.84 20.25
CA ASP A 117 7.72 -0.44 20.08
C ASP A 117 9.03 -0.29 19.30
N ALA A 118 9.97 -1.22 19.48
CA ALA A 118 11.28 -1.17 18.81
C ALA A 118 11.18 -1.58 17.34
N THR A 119 10.44 -2.63 17.05
CA THR A 119 10.22 -3.11 15.68
C THR A 119 9.34 -2.18 14.90
N GLU A 120 8.39 -1.52 15.55
CA GLU A 120 7.53 -0.52 14.90
C GLU A 120 8.32 0.72 14.48
N GLN A 121 9.22 1.25 15.33
CA GLN A 121 10.09 2.36 14.94
C GLN A 121 10.95 1.98 13.73
N THR A 122 11.55 0.77 13.75
CA THR A 122 12.34 0.26 12.61
C THR A 122 11.49 0.18 11.34
N PHE A 123 10.26 -0.32 11.44
CA PHE A 123 9.32 -0.40 10.32
C PHE A 123 9.02 0.99 9.76
N LEU A 124 8.67 1.94 10.62
CA LEU A 124 8.35 3.32 10.22
C LEU A 124 9.54 4.01 9.54
N ASP A 125 10.77 3.83 10.06
CA ASP A 125 11.98 4.37 9.46
C ASP A 125 12.23 3.78 8.06
N GLU A 126 12.01 2.48 7.88
CA GLU A 126 12.15 1.80 6.58
C GLU A 126 11.09 2.26 5.58
N VAL A 127 9.86 2.50 6.03
CA VAL A 127 8.79 3.06 5.20
C VAL A 127 9.15 4.50 4.78
N ALA A 128 9.60 5.34 5.71
CA ALA A 128 9.96 6.73 5.41
C ALA A 128 11.06 6.84 4.35
N LYS A 129 12.07 5.96 4.38
CA LYS A 129 13.13 5.91 3.35
C LYS A 129 12.58 5.63 1.94
N ARG A 130 11.51 4.83 1.83
CA ARG A 130 10.94 4.34 0.57
C ARG A 130 9.73 5.13 0.09
N ALA A 131 9.13 5.92 0.95
CA ALA A 131 7.92 6.67 0.63
C ALA A 131 8.16 7.63 -0.55
N PHE A 132 7.23 7.67 -1.49
CA PHE A 132 7.15 8.73 -2.49
C PHE A 132 6.86 10.07 -1.84
N TYR A 133 6.06 10.03 -0.81
CA TYR A 133 5.71 11.12 0.09
C TYR A 133 5.19 10.56 1.41
N THR A 134 5.27 11.39 2.44
CA THR A 134 4.57 11.22 3.71
C THR A 134 3.58 12.38 3.88
N THR A 135 2.67 12.27 4.83
CA THR A 135 1.64 13.28 5.02
C THR A 135 1.52 13.67 6.49
N GLY A 136 1.33 14.96 6.73
CA GLY A 136 1.06 15.54 8.04
C GLY A 136 1.96 15.01 9.15
N ASP A 137 1.39 14.79 10.30
CA ASP A 137 2.03 14.09 11.41
C ASP A 137 2.10 12.60 11.10
N TYR A 138 3.27 12.15 10.74
CA TYR A 138 3.57 10.75 10.46
C TYR A 138 3.13 9.83 11.62
N ALA A 139 3.15 8.52 11.43
CA ALA A 139 2.83 7.57 12.49
C ALA A 139 3.90 7.55 13.58
N TYR A 140 3.48 7.32 14.81
CA TYR A 140 4.37 7.13 15.97
C TYR A 140 4.34 5.67 16.43
N PRO A 141 5.42 5.14 17.01
CA PRO A 141 5.37 3.87 17.69
C PRO A 141 4.23 3.85 18.73
N THR A 142 3.57 2.70 18.87
CA THR A 142 2.37 2.46 19.70
C THR A 142 1.01 2.76 19.04
N GLU A 143 0.99 3.37 17.86
CA GLU A 143 -0.26 3.51 17.10
C GLU A 143 -0.59 2.21 16.38
N ARG A 144 -1.87 1.95 16.20
CA ARG A 144 -2.31 0.86 15.33
C ARG A 144 -2.07 1.26 13.87
N LEU A 145 -1.48 0.39 13.09
CA LEU A 145 -1.20 0.63 11.68
C LEU A 145 -2.12 -0.19 10.77
N LEU A 146 -2.46 0.39 9.63
CA LEU A 146 -3.14 -0.28 8.53
C LEU A 146 -2.28 -0.17 7.27
N THR A 147 -1.92 -1.30 6.68
CA THR A 147 -1.23 -1.38 5.39
C THR A 147 -2.15 -1.98 4.34
N LEU A 148 -2.33 -1.28 3.22
CA LEU A 148 -2.94 -1.83 2.01
C LEU A 148 -1.86 -2.12 0.98
N SER A 149 -1.85 -3.32 0.40
CA SER A 149 -0.85 -3.74 -0.56
C SER A 149 -1.46 -4.33 -1.82
N THR A 150 -0.93 -3.92 -2.98
CA THR A 150 -1.29 -4.47 -4.29
C THR A 150 -0.09 -4.57 -5.22
N CYS A 151 -0.19 -5.35 -6.29
CA CYS A 151 0.85 -5.41 -7.30
C CYS A 151 0.98 -4.08 -8.05
N THR A 152 2.21 -3.69 -8.41
CA THR A 152 2.44 -2.60 -9.36
C THR A 152 2.82 -3.16 -10.72
N TYR A 153 2.30 -2.55 -11.80
CA TYR A 153 2.65 -2.94 -13.18
C TYR A 153 3.99 -2.42 -13.67
N GLN A 154 4.72 -1.69 -12.85
CA GLN A 154 6.00 -1.11 -13.26
C GLN A 154 7.12 -2.11 -13.28
N MET A 155 6.98 -3.16 -12.50
CA MET A 155 7.90 -4.30 -12.52
C MET A 155 7.24 -5.52 -11.87
N ASP A 156 7.66 -6.70 -12.33
CA ASP A 156 7.23 -7.97 -11.74
C ASP A 156 7.62 -8.01 -10.26
N ASP A 157 6.77 -8.61 -9.43
CA ASP A 157 6.96 -8.78 -7.99
C ASP A 157 7.13 -7.50 -7.16
N ALA A 158 6.92 -6.32 -7.76
CA ALA A 158 6.84 -5.09 -6.99
C ALA A 158 5.42 -4.85 -6.44
N ARG A 159 5.37 -4.21 -5.29
CA ARG A 159 4.12 -3.86 -4.60
C ARG A 159 4.01 -2.36 -4.43
N MET A 160 2.82 -1.84 -4.67
CA MET A 160 2.40 -0.53 -4.20
C MET A 160 1.80 -0.71 -2.82
N VAL A 161 2.26 0.08 -1.88
CA VAL A 161 1.88 -0.03 -0.47
C VAL A 161 1.45 1.33 0.05
N ILE A 162 0.34 1.34 0.78
CA ILE A 162 -0.20 2.51 1.47
C ILE A 162 -0.18 2.21 2.95
N LEU A 163 0.46 3.07 3.73
CA LEU A 163 0.43 3.03 5.19
C LEU A 163 -0.54 4.07 5.71
N ALA A 164 -1.36 3.67 6.65
CA ALA A 164 -2.31 4.53 7.34
C ALA A 164 -2.31 4.27 8.85
N ARG A 165 -2.68 5.27 9.63
CA ARG A 165 -2.89 5.22 11.08
C ARG A 165 -4.29 5.65 11.45
N PRO A 166 -4.82 5.30 12.61
CA PRO A 166 -6.11 5.79 13.06
C PRO A 166 -6.14 7.32 13.11
N LEU A 167 -7.33 7.86 12.86
CA LEU A 167 -7.61 9.27 13.10
C LEU A 167 -7.45 9.54 14.60
N ARG A 168 -6.60 10.52 14.95
CA ARG A 168 -6.38 10.93 16.36
C ARG A 168 -7.48 11.87 16.83
N ASP A 169 -7.64 11.97 18.15
CA ASP A 169 -8.59 12.91 18.74
C ASP A 169 -8.30 14.36 18.31
N GLY A 170 -9.33 15.04 17.84
CA GLY A 170 -9.22 16.42 17.34
C GLY A 170 -8.78 16.58 15.89
N GLU A 171 -8.35 15.50 15.24
CA GLU A 171 -8.07 15.53 13.80
C GLU A 171 -9.35 15.46 12.95
N THR A 172 -9.24 15.89 11.71
CA THR A 172 -10.32 15.80 10.72
C THR A 172 -9.93 14.85 9.59
N THR A 173 -10.89 14.48 8.75
CA THR A 173 -10.66 13.69 7.54
C THR A 173 -10.13 14.50 6.37
N ALA A 174 -9.82 15.79 6.56
CA ALA A 174 -9.18 16.61 5.54
C ALA A 174 -7.77 16.11 5.23
N ALA A 175 -7.32 16.38 4.00
CA ALA A 175 -5.93 16.10 3.60
C ALA A 175 -4.96 16.93 4.44
N ASP A 176 -3.90 16.28 4.89
CA ASP A 176 -2.79 16.94 5.54
C ASP A 176 -1.74 17.43 4.52
N GLU A 177 -0.77 18.21 5.00
CA GLU A 177 0.36 18.62 4.18
C GLU A 177 1.13 17.41 3.63
N VAL A 178 1.52 17.50 2.36
CA VAL A 178 2.28 16.45 1.68
C VAL A 178 3.76 16.78 1.69
N HIS A 179 4.56 15.88 2.23
CA HIS A 179 6.03 15.99 2.28
C HIS A 179 6.64 15.04 1.23
N ILE A 180 7.00 15.60 0.08
CA ILE A 180 7.59 14.82 -1.03
C ILE A 180 9.00 14.36 -0.65
N ASN A 181 9.25 13.06 -0.78
CA ASN A 181 10.61 12.53 -0.70
C ASN A 181 11.30 12.75 -2.06
N SER A 182 12.36 13.55 -2.07
CA SER A 182 13.10 13.88 -3.30
C SER A 182 13.97 12.72 -3.80
N ASP A 183 14.35 11.80 -2.91
CA ASP A 183 15.23 10.66 -3.22
C ASP A 183 14.77 9.37 -2.52
N PRO A 184 13.57 8.86 -2.84
CA PRO A 184 13.06 7.65 -2.23
C PRO A 184 13.88 6.43 -2.64
N LEU A 185 14.15 5.55 -1.67
CA LEU A 185 14.79 4.25 -1.91
C LEU A 185 13.79 3.31 -2.60
N LEU A 186 13.84 3.28 -3.91
CA LEU A 186 12.88 2.53 -4.74
C LEU A 186 13.53 1.32 -5.38
N PRO A 187 12.73 0.28 -5.69
CA PRO A 187 13.14 -0.77 -6.61
C PRO A 187 13.66 -0.17 -7.94
N ALA A 188 14.64 -0.78 -8.54
CA ALA A 188 15.45 -0.22 -9.64
C ALA A 188 14.63 0.34 -10.83
N ARG A 189 13.39 -0.08 -11.02
CA ARG A 189 12.50 0.37 -12.10
C ARG A 189 11.27 1.16 -11.62
N CYS A 190 11.10 1.30 -10.32
CA CYS A 190 10.00 2.09 -9.73
C CYS A 190 10.43 3.55 -9.57
N LEU A 191 10.27 4.34 -10.60
CA LEU A 191 10.57 5.76 -10.52
C LEU A 191 9.39 6.53 -9.93
N PRO A 192 9.62 7.60 -9.15
CA PRO A 192 8.56 8.50 -8.70
C PRO A 192 7.83 9.11 -9.90
N ALA A 193 6.53 9.41 -9.74
CA ALA A 193 5.66 9.83 -10.82
C ALA A 193 6.16 11.07 -11.58
N ASN A 194 6.80 12.01 -10.89
CA ASN A 194 7.42 13.19 -11.49
C ASN A 194 8.61 12.84 -12.40
N LYS A 195 9.40 11.82 -12.07
CA LYS A 195 10.49 11.30 -12.94
C LYS A 195 9.92 10.52 -14.13
N VAL A 196 8.81 9.77 -13.96
CA VAL A 196 8.16 9.04 -15.06
C VAL A 196 7.65 9.99 -16.14
N LYS A 197 6.99 11.09 -15.76
CA LYS A 197 6.51 12.11 -16.73
C LYS A 197 7.64 12.73 -17.56
N ASN A 198 8.82 12.90 -16.97
CA ASN A 198 10.00 13.42 -17.67
C ASN A 198 10.67 12.39 -18.58
N LEU A 199 10.63 11.12 -18.21
CA LEU A 199 11.15 10.01 -19.01
C LEU A 199 10.28 9.70 -20.23
N ALA A 200 8.96 9.81 -20.10
CA ALA A 200 8.02 9.63 -21.23
C ALA A 200 8.21 10.68 -22.36
N LYS A 201 8.87 11.80 -22.06
CA LYS A 201 9.25 12.82 -23.06
C LYS A 201 10.63 12.60 -23.68
N SER A 202 11.38 11.57 -23.25
CA SER A 202 12.71 11.28 -23.76
C SER A 202 12.64 10.23 -24.87
N PRO A 203 13.16 10.49 -26.09
CA PRO A 203 13.13 9.54 -27.21
C PRO A 203 13.84 8.20 -26.93
N ARG A 204 14.68 8.13 -25.92
CA ARG A 204 15.43 6.91 -25.57
C ARG A 204 14.66 5.84 -24.83
N LEU A 205 13.47 6.14 -24.31
CA LEU A 205 12.67 5.19 -23.52
C LEU A 205 11.73 4.31 -24.36
N TYR A 206 11.46 4.66 -25.61
CA TYR A 206 10.63 3.83 -26.49
C TYR A 206 11.21 2.44 -26.76
N PHE A 207 12.51 2.23 -26.60
CA PHE A 207 13.18 0.94 -26.82
C PHE A 207 13.14 -0.02 -25.61
N LEU A 208 12.80 0.43 -24.42
CA LEU A 208 12.77 -0.42 -23.21
C LEU A 208 11.40 -1.06 -22.96
N PHE A 209 10.35 -0.60 -23.64
CA PHE A 209 8.98 -1.11 -23.45
C PHE A 209 8.52 -2.12 -24.52
N GLN A 210 9.35 -2.44 -25.53
CA GLN A 210 8.98 -3.34 -26.63
C GLN A 210 9.71 -4.70 -26.64
N ARG A 211 10.24 -5.17 -25.53
CA ARG A 211 10.71 -6.56 -25.48
C ARG A 211 10.04 -7.33 -24.35
N LYS A 212 8.96 -8.03 -24.79
CA LYS A 212 8.23 -9.19 -24.22
C LYS A 212 7.92 -9.15 -22.73
#